data_d8be684e80ef6a755178e389b0a24dcf
#
_entry.id   d8be684e80ef6a755178e389b0a24dcf
#
_cell.length_a   1.000
_cell.length_b   1.000
_cell.length_c   1.000
_cell.angle_alpha   90.00
_cell.angle_beta   90.00
_cell.angle_gamma   90.00
#
_symmetry.space_group_name_H-M   'P 1'
#
loop_
_entity.id
_entity.type
_entity.pdbx_description
1 polymer ?
#
loop_
_entity_poly.entity_id
_entity_poly.type
_entity_poly.pdbx_seq_one_letter_code
_entity_poly.pdbx_strand_id
1 'polypeptide(L)'
;MRRIWIEKRQGQANVTQMHYARAGVVTEEMAHVAQRENLPESLVMEEVARGRMIIPANIQHPNLEPMAIGIASRCKVNANIGASPNASDVQEELKKLELAVKYGADTVMDLSTGGVNLDEVRTAIIHASPVPIGTVPVYQALESVHGSIERLSEDDFLHIIEKHCQQGVDYQTIHAGLLIEHLPKVKGRLTGIVSRGGGILAQWMLYHHRQNPLYTRFDDICEIFKRYDCSFSLGDSLRPGCLHDASDEAQLAELKTLGELTRRAWAHDVQVMVEGPGHVPMDQIEFNVRKQMEECAEAPFYVLGPLVTDIAPGYDHITSAIGAAMAGWYGTAMLCYVTPKEHLGLPNPEDVRNGLIAYKIAAHAADIARHRPGARDRDDELSRARYAFDWNRQFDLSLDPERAREYHDETLPADIYKQAEFCSMCGPKHCPMQTKITDKDLEGLEEVLAASALAASASASASASASVREG
;
A
#
# COMPACT_ATOMS: atom_id res chain seq x y z
N MET A 1 7.71 -20.19 15.76
CA MET A 1 7.11 -19.42 16.86
C MET A 1 5.60 -19.35 16.70
N ARG A 2 5.06 -18.89 15.55
CA ARG A 2 3.63 -18.71 15.31
C ARG A 2 2.78 -19.99 15.38
N ARG A 3 3.32 -21.18 15.05
CA ARG A 3 2.60 -22.47 15.20
C ARG A 3 2.04 -22.68 16.61
N ILE A 4 2.80 -22.35 17.66
CA ILE A 4 2.37 -22.44 19.05
C ILE A 4 1.21 -21.45 19.34
N TRP A 5 1.21 -20.28 18.72
CA TRP A 5 0.12 -19.30 18.87
C TRP A 5 -1.17 -19.79 18.20
N ILE A 6 -1.05 -20.38 17.01
CA ILE A 6 -2.18 -20.96 16.26
C ILE A 6 -2.80 -22.11 17.04
N GLU A 7 -2.00 -23.02 17.63
CA GLU A 7 -2.48 -24.18 18.41
C GLU A 7 -3.42 -23.77 19.54
N LYS A 8 -3.21 -22.60 20.17
CA LYS A 8 -4.08 -22.09 21.25
C LYS A 8 -5.50 -21.73 20.77
N ARG A 9 -5.67 -21.42 19.50
CA ARG A 9 -6.93 -21.00 18.89
C ARG A 9 -7.59 -22.13 18.06
N GLN A 10 -6.86 -23.21 17.84
CA GLN A 10 -7.33 -24.32 17.02
C GLN A 10 -8.58 -24.98 17.61
N GLY A 11 -9.59 -25.24 16.76
CA GLY A 11 -10.84 -25.86 17.16
C GLY A 11 -11.89 -24.91 17.77
N GLN A 12 -11.59 -23.60 17.83
CA GLN A 12 -12.60 -22.60 18.21
C GLN A 12 -13.48 -22.22 17.02
N ALA A 13 -14.73 -21.82 17.31
CA ALA A 13 -15.71 -21.47 16.27
C ALA A 13 -15.35 -20.17 15.53
N ASN A 14 -14.65 -19.25 16.19
CA ASN A 14 -14.12 -18.02 15.61
C ASN A 14 -12.68 -17.83 16.09
N VAL A 15 -11.74 -17.71 15.15
CA VAL A 15 -10.29 -17.60 15.42
C VAL A 15 -9.73 -16.25 15.02
N THR A 16 -10.58 -15.27 14.66
CA THR A 16 -10.14 -13.98 14.12
C THR A 16 -9.54 -13.09 15.19
N GLN A 17 -8.58 -12.25 14.78
CA GLN A 17 -8.00 -11.24 15.66
C GLN A 17 -9.06 -10.29 16.22
N MET A 18 -10.06 -9.91 15.40
CA MET A 18 -11.14 -9.03 15.84
C MET A 18 -11.99 -9.65 16.95
N HIS A 19 -12.27 -10.95 16.88
CA HIS A 19 -13.00 -11.67 17.92
C HIS A 19 -12.30 -11.58 19.28
N TYR A 20 -10.98 -11.86 19.30
CA TYR A 20 -10.19 -11.77 20.53
C TYR A 20 -10.07 -10.33 21.04
N ALA A 21 -9.84 -9.39 20.14
CA ALA A 21 -9.74 -7.98 20.50
C ALA A 21 -11.03 -7.46 21.14
N ARG A 22 -12.21 -7.83 20.62
CA ARG A 22 -13.51 -7.49 21.18
C ARG A 22 -13.79 -8.18 22.51
N ALA A 23 -13.20 -9.35 22.73
CA ALA A 23 -13.24 -10.03 24.03
C ALA A 23 -12.23 -9.44 25.05
N GLY A 24 -11.49 -8.40 24.68
CA GLY A 24 -10.46 -7.77 25.54
C GLY A 24 -9.19 -8.61 25.69
N VAL A 25 -8.92 -9.50 24.74
CA VAL A 25 -7.76 -10.40 24.74
C VAL A 25 -6.74 -9.92 23.74
N VAL A 26 -5.53 -9.60 24.21
CA VAL A 26 -4.36 -9.36 23.35
C VAL A 26 -3.79 -10.71 22.92
N THR A 27 -3.81 -10.97 21.61
CA THR A 27 -3.20 -12.18 21.05
C THR A 27 -1.70 -12.00 20.90
N GLU A 28 -0.97 -13.10 20.69
CA GLU A 28 0.47 -13.02 20.44
C GLU A 28 0.78 -12.27 19.12
N GLU A 29 -0.10 -12.37 18.12
CA GLU A 29 0.02 -11.58 16.89
C GLU A 29 -0.14 -10.08 17.16
N MET A 30 -1.09 -9.66 18.00
CA MET A 30 -1.23 -8.24 18.41
C MET A 30 -0.01 -7.74 19.18
N ALA A 31 0.53 -8.53 20.12
CA ALA A 31 1.74 -8.19 20.86
C ALA A 31 2.96 -8.05 19.93
N HIS A 32 3.11 -8.98 18.97
CA HIS A 32 4.16 -8.90 17.96
C HIS A 32 4.04 -7.64 17.09
N VAL A 33 2.82 -7.32 16.63
CA VAL A 33 2.53 -6.09 15.86
C VAL A 33 2.83 -4.85 16.68
N ALA A 34 2.45 -4.81 17.96
CA ALA A 34 2.72 -3.68 18.84
C ALA A 34 4.24 -3.40 18.94
N GLN A 35 5.04 -4.43 19.12
CA GLN A 35 6.49 -4.32 19.11
C GLN A 35 7.04 -3.84 17.75
N ARG A 36 6.59 -4.44 16.65
CA ARG A 36 7.04 -4.12 15.29
C ARG A 36 6.72 -2.67 14.88
N GLU A 37 5.56 -2.18 15.29
CA GLU A 37 5.07 -0.83 14.98
C GLU A 37 5.46 0.22 16.02
N ASN A 38 6.09 -0.18 17.14
CA ASN A 38 6.38 0.68 18.28
C ASN A 38 5.12 1.35 18.84
N LEU A 39 4.07 0.54 19.05
CA LEU A 39 2.77 0.96 19.57
C LEU A 39 2.47 0.23 20.88
N PRO A 40 1.65 0.80 21.78
CA PRO A 40 1.11 0.07 22.93
C PRO A 40 0.23 -1.12 22.48
N GLU A 41 0.32 -2.27 23.14
CA GLU A 41 -0.53 -3.44 22.87
C GLU A 41 -2.02 -3.10 23.01
N SER A 42 -2.39 -2.27 24.00
CA SER A 42 -3.75 -1.81 24.21
C SER A 42 -4.30 -1.04 23.01
N LEU A 43 -3.47 -0.19 22.37
CA LEU A 43 -3.86 0.55 21.18
C LEU A 43 -4.08 -0.39 19.98
N VAL A 44 -3.19 -1.37 19.78
CA VAL A 44 -3.36 -2.36 18.72
C VAL A 44 -4.66 -3.13 18.91
N MET A 45 -4.92 -3.61 20.12
CA MET A 45 -6.17 -4.32 20.46
C MET A 45 -7.41 -3.44 20.24
N GLU A 46 -7.39 -2.18 20.70
CA GLU A 46 -8.50 -1.24 20.49
C GLU A 46 -8.78 -0.98 19.01
N GLU A 47 -7.76 -0.71 18.21
CA GLU A 47 -7.91 -0.43 16.79
C GLU A 47 -8.42 -1.67 16.02
N VAL A 48 -7.97 -2.87 16.37
CA VAL A 48 -8.51 -4.13 15.81
C VAL A 48 -9.96 -4.36 16.24
N ALA A 49 -10.30 -4.16 17.52
CA ALA A 49 -11.65 -4.32 18.03
C ALA A 49 -12.65 -3.37 17.35
N ARG A 50 -12.22 -2.14 17.05
CA ARG A 50 -13.01 -1.13 16.34
C ARG A 50 -13.06 -1.32 14.82
N GLY A 51 -12.23 -2.20 14.27
CA GLY A 51 -12.12 -2.44 12.84
C GLY A 51 -11.26 -1.43 12.07
N ARG A 52 -10.52 -0.53 12.77
CA ARG A 52 -9.64 0.48 12.16
C ARG A 52 -8.24 -0.04 11.85
N MET A 53 -7.94 -1.25 12.29
CA MET A 53 -6.72 -1.99 12.02
C MET A 53 -7.06 -3.44 11.76
N ILE A 54 -6.38 -4.06 10.79
CA ILE A 54 -6.43 -5.51 10.57
C ILE A 54 -5.04 -6.12 10.74
N ILE A 55 -5.01 -7.36 11.17
CA ILE A 55 -3.83 -8.20 11.20
C ILE A 55 -4.14 -9.41 10.32
N PRO A 56 -3.85 -9.36 9.00
CA PRO A 56 -4.13 -10.48 8.11
C PRO A 56 -3.17 -11.63 8.43
N ALA A 57 -3.69 -12.68 9.06
CA ALA A 57 -2.88 -13.73 9.67
C ALA A 57 -3.60 -15.08 9.69
N ASN A 58 -3.85 -15.65 8.52
CA ASN A 58 -4.50 -16.96 8.40
C ASN A 58 -3.80 -18.02 9.26
N ILE A 59 -4.59 -18.81 9.98
CA ILE A 59 -4.06 -19.89 10.85
C ILE A 59 -3.36 -21.02 10.06
N GLN A 60 -3.55 -21.10 8.74
CA GLN A 60 -2.87 -22.03 7.85
C GLN A 60 -1.56 -21.48 7.25
N HIS A 61 -1.14 -20.26 7.63
CA HIS A 61 0.12 -19.64 7.21
C HIS A 61 1.13 -19.56 8.37
N PRO A 62 1.80 -20.67 8.74
CA PRO A 62 2.61 -20.74 9.96
C PRO A 62 3.94 -19.99 9.90
N ASN A 63 4.44 -19.66 8.70
CA ASN A 63 5.73 -18.97 8.50
C ASN A 63 5.57 -17.44 8.45
N LEU A 64 4.34 -16.93 8.51
CA LEU A 64 4.03 -15.52 8.52
C LEU A 64 4.66 -14.80 9.72
N GLU A 65 5.25 -13.64 9.47
CA GLU A 65 5.58 -12.62 10.46
C GLU A 65 4.42 -11.62 10.51
N PRO A 66 3.57 -11.63 11.55
CA PRO A 66 2.40 -10.77 11.60
C PRO A 66 2.72 -9.28 11.46
N MET A 67 1.85 -8.58 10.73
CA MET A 67 1.91 -7.14 10.54
C MET A 67 0.51 -6.55 10.56
N ALA A 68 0.40 -5.25 10.77
CA ALA A 68 -0.89 -4.56 10.79
C ALA A 68 -1.06 -3.65 9.58
N ILE A 69 -2.32 -3.53 9.13
CA ILE A 69 -2.76 -2.53 8.15
C ILE A 69 -3.81 -1.65 8.85
N GLY A 70 -3.50 -0.38 9.02
CA GLY A 70 -4.37 0.59 9.70
C GLY A 70 -3.67 1.94 9.84
N ILE A 71 -4.45 3.00 10.00
CA ILE A 71 -3.92 4.37 10.06
C ILE A 71 -2.96 4.59 11.25
N ALA A 72 -3.12 3.86 12.34
CA ALA A 72 -2.22 3.93 13.50
C ALA A 72 -0.87 3.26 13.25
N SER A 73 -0.76 2.35 12.29
CA SER A 73 0.51 1.73 11.88
C SER A 73 1.21 2.51 10.75
N ARG A 74 2.43 2.12 10.40
CA ARG A 74 3.11 2.65 9.21
C ARG A 74 2.27 2.37 7.96
N CYS A 75 2.29 3.28 6.99
CA CYS A 75 1.68 3.06 5.69
C CYS A 75 2.35 1.87 4.99
N LYS A 76 1.55 0.90 4.56
CA LYS A 76 2.02 -0.37 3.99
C LYS A 76 2.07 -0.32 2.47
N VAL A 77 2.91 -1.17 1.90
CA VAL A 77 3.04 -1.34 0.44
C VAL A 77 2.77 -2.79 0.08
N ASN A 78 1.81 -3.00 -0.81
CA ASN A 78 1.55 -4.30 -1.43
C ASN A 78 2.24 -4.39 -2.79
N ALA A 79 2.84 -5.54 -3.09
CA ALA A 79 3.31 -5.90 -4.42
C ALA A 79 2.41 -6.99 -5.03
N ASN A 80 2.19 -6.90 -6.34
CA ASN A 80 1.47 -7.91 -7.10
C ASN A 80 2.47 -8.80 -7.84
N ILE A 81 2.28 -10.11 -7.72
CA ILE A 81 2.95 -11.15 -8.51
C ILE A 81 1.88 -12.03 -9.16
N GLY A 82 2.26 -12.93 -10.03
CA GLY A 82 1.34 -13.91 -10.58
C GLY A 82 1.80 -14.48 -11.90
N ALA A 83 1.50 -15.77 -12.06
CA ALA A 83 1.69 -16.51 -13.29
C ALA A 83 0.63 -16.12 -14.32
N SER A 84 1.05 -16.03 -15.59
CA SER A 84 0.15 -15.88 -16.74
C SER A 84 0.12 -17.16 -17.57
N PRO A 85 -0.91 -17.38 -18.43
CA PRO A 85 -1.00 -18.59 -19.26
C PRO A 85 0.22 -18.85 -20.16
N ASN A 86 1.01 -17.82 -20.45
CA ASN A 86 2.12 -17.88 -21.39
C ASN A 86 3.51 -17.82 -20.73
N ALA A 87 3.60 -17.59 -19.44
CA ALA A 87 4.88 -17.41 -18.74
C ALA A 87 4.70 -17.65 -17.24
N SER A 88 5.41 -18.56 -16.75
CA SER A 88 6.05 -18.76 -15.45
C SER A 88 5.78 -20.13 -14.82
N ASP A 89 6.78 -20.62 -14.13
CA ASP A 89 6.71 -21.80 -13.29
C ASP A 89 6.77 -21.38 -11.79
N VAL A 90 6.66 -22.35 -10.90
CA VAL A 90 6.74 -22.13 -9.44
C VAL A 90 8.02 -21.38 -9.04
N GLN A 91 9.16 -21.70 -9.68
CA GLN A 91 10.45 -21.09 -9.33
C GLN A 91 10.52 -19.62 -9.71
N GLU A 92 9.88 -19.26 -10.82
CA GLU A 92 9.82 -17.86 -11.26
C GLU A 92 8.96 -17.01 -10.30
N GLU A 93 7.82 -17.56 -9.85
CA GLU A 93 6.97 -16.88 -8.88
C GLU A 93 7.66 -16.74 -7.50
N LEU A 94 8.41 -17.74 -7.06
CA LEU A 94 9.21 -17.65 -5.83
C LEU A 94 10.31 -16.59 -5.93
N LYS A 95 10.95 -16.42 -7.09
CA LYS A 95 11.91 -15.33 -7.32
C LYS A 95 11.23 -13.95 -7.25
N LYS A 96 10.03 -13.81 -7.83
CA LYS A 96 9.25 -12.56 -7.74
C LYS A 96 8.89 -12.25 -6.30
N LEU A 97 8.47 -13.25 -5.51
CA LEU A 97 8.22 -13.12 -4.08
C LEU A 97 9.47 -12.64 -3.33
N GLU A 98 10.62 -13.31 -3.56
CA GLU A 98 11.88 -12.94 -2.93
C GLU A 98 12.27 -11.49 -3.23
N LEU A 99 12.16 -11.07 -4.49
CA LEU A 99 12.41 -9.69 -4.89
C LEU A 99 11.45 -8.70 -4.24
N ALA A 100 10.14 -9.03 -4.20
CA ALA A 100 9.15 -8.18 -3.56
C ALA A 100 9.47 -7.96 -2.07
N VAL A 101 9.78 -9.03 -1.33
CA VAL A 101 10.16 -8.97 0.09
C VAL A 101 11.48 -8.21 0.26
N LYS A 102 12.49 -8.49 -0.58
CA LYS A 102 13.80 -7.80 -0.55
C LYS A 102 13.68 -6.29 -0.66
N TYR A 103 12.83 -5.81 -1.57
CA TYR A 103 12.62 -4.36 -1.78
C TYR A 103 11.53 -3.76 -0.88
N GLY A 104 11.05 -4.52 0.11
CA GLY A 104 10.26 -4.01 1.23
C GLY A 104 8.76 -4.04 1.03
N ALA A 105 8.22 -4.92 0.19
CA ALA A 105 6.79 -5.20 0.19
C ALA A 105 6.35 -5.66 1.59
N ASP A 106 5.29 -5.05 2.10
CA ASP A 106 4.70 -5.41 3.40
C ASP A 106 3.68 -6.55 3.25
N THR A 107 3.07 -6.66 2.06
CA THR A 107 2.19 -7.77 1.63
C THR A 107 2.46 -8.10 0.17
N VAL A 108 2.05 -9.29 -0.26
CA VAL A 108 2.12 -9.70 -1.66
C VAL A 108 0.79 -10.29 -2.08
N MET A 109 0.27 -9.89 -3.26
CA MET A 109 -0.90 -10.53 -3.88
C MET A 109 -0.48 -11.46 -5.00
N ASP A 110 -0.95 -12.71 -4.93
CA ASP A 110 -0.91 -13.67 -6.02
C ASP A 110 -2.11 -13.46 -6.96
N LEU A 111 -1.85 -12.87 -8.13
CA LEU A 111 -2.83 -12.58 -9.18
C LEU A 111 -2.79 -13.59 -10.33
N SER A 112 -2.30 -14.81 -10.08
CA SER A 112 -2.17 -15.88 -11.09
C SER A 112 -3.51 -16.21 -11.73
N THR A 113 -3.52 -16.35 -13.08
CA THR A 113 -4.73 -16.51 -13.90
C THR A 113 -4.70 -17.70 -14.86
N GLY A 114 -3.80 -18.66 -14.68
CA GLY A 114 -3.75 -19.88 -15.51
C GLY A 114 -2.35 -20.28 -15.97
N GLY A 115 -2.27 -21.30 -16.83
CA GLY A 115 -1.03 -21.80 -17.44
C GLY A 115 -0.26 -22.84 -16.62
N VAL A 116 -0.41 -22.88 -15.32
CA VAL A 116 0.21 -23.79 -14.36
C VAL A 116 -0.81 -24.30 -13.36
N ASN A 117 -0.44 -25.27 -12.54
CA ASN A 117 -1.26 -25.67 -11.39
C ASN A 117 -1.30 -24.53 -10.37
N LEU A 118 -2.34 -23.70 -10.42
CA LEU A 118 -2.51 -22.52 -9.56
C LEU A 118 -2.42 -22.85 -8.05
N ASP A 119 -2.90 -24.03 -7.68
CA ASP A 119 -2.88 -24.48 -6.29
C ASP A 119 -1.46 -24.78 -5.80
N GLU A 120 -0.65 -25.41 -6.65
CA GLU A 120 0.75 -25.71 -6.34
C GLU A 120 1.58 -24.43 -6.22
N VAL A 121 1.42 -23.51 -7.17
CA VAL A 121 2.09 -22.20 -7.16
C VAL A 121 1.74 -21.44 -5.88
N ARG A 122 0.46 -21.30 -5.56
CA ARG A 122 0.01 -20.57 -4.37
C ARG A 122 0.50 -21.22 -3.09
N THR A 123 0.44 -22.53 -2.99
CA THR A 123 0.93 -23.27 -1.82
C THR A 123 2.43 -23.01 -1.62
N ALA A 124 3.23 -23.04 -2.71
CA ALA A 124 4.66 -22.74 -2.65
C ALA A 124 4.93 -21.29 -2.20
N ILE A 125 4.18 -20.32 -2.75
CA ILE A 125 4.27 -18.90 -2.36
C ILE A 125 3.98 -18.73 -0.87
N ILE A 126 2.87 -19.27 -0.36
CA ILE A 126 2.47 -19.14 1.04
C ILE A 126 3.51 -19.78 1.97
N HIS A 127 4.01 -20.95 1.62
CA HIS A 127 5.03 -21.63 2.45
C HIS A 127 6.37 -20.89 2.47
N ALA A 128 6.72 -20.17 1.41
CA ALA A 128 7.97 -19.40 1.34
C ALA A 128 7.84 -17.98 1.91
N SER A 129 6.61 -17.46 2.01
CA SER A 129 6.39 -16.05 2.35
C SER A 129 6.51 -15.78 3.85
N PRO A 130 7.29 -14.75 4.26
CA PRO A 130 7.23 -14.19 5.61
C PRO A 130 6.20 -13.07 5.74
N VAL A 131 5.57 -12.63 4.64
CA VAL A 131 4.59 -11.53 4.63
C VAL A 131 3.21 -12.05 4.24
N PRO A 132 2.11 -11.35 4.62
CA PRO A 132 0.76 -11.77 4.25
C PRO A 132 0.58 -11.92 2.74
N ILE A 133 -0.12 -12.98 2.35
CA ILE A 133 -0.46 -13.27 0.95
C ILE A 133 -1.95 -12.99 0.72
N GLY A 134 -2.21 -12.14 -0.29
CA GLY A 134 -3.55 -11.87 -0.79
C GLY A 134 -3.85 -12.57 -2.10
N THR A 135 -5.13 -12.78 -2.42
CA THR A 135 -5.59 -13.36 -3.70
C THR A 135 -6.90 -12.74 -4.17
N VAL A 136 -7.25 -12.99 -5.43
CA VAL A 136 -8.53 -12.61 -6.05
C VAL A 136 -9.27 -13.87 -6.49
N PRO A 137 -10.11 -14.48 -5.64
CA PRO A 137 -10.71 -15.79 -5.90
C PRO A 137 -11.53 -15.89 -7.18
N VAL A 138 -12.16 -14.81 -7.62
CA VAL A 138 -12.98 -14.76 -8.83
C VAL A 138 -12.20 -15.18 -10.09
N TYR A 139 -10.89 -14.99 -10.11
CA TYR A 139 -10.06 -15.41 -11.24
C TYR A 139 -9.99 -16.93 -11.35
N GLN A 140 -9.70 -17.63 -10.25
CA GLN A 140 -9.66 -19.07 -10.24
C GLN A 140 -11.05 -19.70 -10.35
N ALA A 141 -12.10 -19.05 -9.84
CA ALA A 141 -13.48 -19.51 -10.02
C ALA A 141 -13.86 -19.52 -11.52
N LEU A 142 -13.51 -18.46 -12.27
CA LEU A 142 -13.74 -18.43 -13.71
C LEU A 142 -12.88 -19.49 -14.45
N GLU A 143 -11.63 -19.66 -14.04
CA GLU A 143 -10.72 -20.67 -14.64
C GLU A 143 -11.23 -22.09 -14.40
N SER A 144 -11.81 -22.39 -13.23
CA SER A 144 -12.33 -23.73 -12.90
C SER A 144 -13.45 -24.20 -13.85
N VAL A 145 -14.13 -23.26 -14.49
CA VAL A 145 -15.16 -23.51 -15.52
C VAL A 145 -14.66 -23.19 -16.96
N HIS A 146 -13.33 -23.16 -17.15
CA HIS A 146 -12.68 -22.88 -18.44
C HIS A 146 -13.10 -21.55 -19.08
N GLY A 147 -13.28 -20.50 -18.27
CA GLY A 147 -13.65 -19.16 -18.71
C GLY A 147 -15.12 -18.99 -19.09
N SER A 148 -15.97 -19.97 -18.85
CA SER A 148 -17.40 -19.89 -19.21
C SER A 148 -18.23 -19.25 -18.09
N ILE A 149 -18.64 -18.02 -18.29
CA ILE A 149 -19.53 -17.28 -17.38
C ILE A 149 -20.86 -18.04 -17.17
N GLU A 150 -21.36 -18.70 -18.20
CA GLU A 150 -22.64 -19.44 -18.19
C GLU A 150 -22.62 -20.62 -17.21
N ARG A 151 -21.44 -21.21 -17.02
CA ARG A 151 -21.25 -22.39 -16.16
C ARG A 151 -20.87 -22.01 -14.74
N LEU A 152 -20.44 -20.78 -14.52
CA LEU A 152 -19.97 -20.31 -13.23
C LEU A 152 -21.14 -20.14 -12.27
N SER A 153 -21.21 -20.99 -11.26
CA SER A 153 -22.27 -20.95 -10.25
C SER A 153 -21.86 -20.16 -9.00
N GLU A 154 -22.85 -19.84 -8.15
CA GLU A 154 -22.60 -19.21 -6.84
C GLU A 154 -21.74 -20.09 -5.92
N ASP A 155 -21.93 -21.40 -5.98
CA ASP A 155 -21.19 -22.35 -5.14
C ASP A 155 -19.74 -22.49 -5.60
N ASP A 156 -19.43 -22.32 -6.89
CA ASP A 156 -18.04 -22.30 -7.40
C ASP A 156 -17.24 -21.16 -6.75
N PHE A 157 -17.85 -19.97 -6.59
CA PHE A 157 -17.19 -18.86 -5.88
C PHE A 157 -16.87 -19.23 -4.44
N LEU A 158 -17.86 -19.77 -3.69
CA LEU A 158 -17.67 -20.11 -2.29
C LEU A 158 -16.64 -21.23 -2.11
N HIS A 159 -16.66 -22.23 -3.00
CA HIS A 159 -15.69 -23.32 -2.99
C HIS A 159 -14.26 -22.80 -3.14
N ILE A 160 -14.02 -21.91 -4.12
CA ILE A 160 -12.69 -21.33 -4.34
C ILE A 160 -12.26 -20.42 -3.21
N ILE A 161 -13.18 -19.61 -2.65
CA ILE A 161 -12.90 -18.75 -1.49
C ILE A 161 -12.46 -19.62 -0.28
N GLU A 162 -13.17 -20.68 0.03
CA GLU A 162 -12.81 -21.59 1.12
C GLU A 162 -11.48 -22.30 0.84
N LYS A 163 -11.26 -22.77 -0.39
CA LYS A 163 -10.02 -23.40 -0.81
C LYS A 163 -8.80 -22.48 -0.58
N HIS A 164 -8.91 -21.21 -0.93
CA HIS A 164 -7.84 -20.23 -0.67
C HIS A 164 -7.58 -20.06 0.84
N CYS A 165 -8.63 -20.04 1.66
CA CYS A 165 -8.46 -20.03 3.11
C CYS A 165 -7.73 -21.28 3.62
N GLN A 166 -8.08 -22.46 3.13
CA GLN A 166 -7.42 -23.73 3.48
C GLN A 166 -5.96 -23.79 3.09
N GLN A 167 -5.59 -23.14 1.98
CA GLN A 167 -4.19 -23.01 1.55
C GLN A 167 -3.36 -22.05 2.39
N GLY A 168 -4.01 -21.15 3.17
CA GLY A 168 -3.33 -20.21 4.06
C GLY A 168 -3.29 -18.77 3.54
N VAL A 169 -4.16 -18.41 2.59
CA VAL A 169 -4.30 -17.01 2.13
C VAL A 169 -4.78 -16.13 3.26
N ASP A 170 -4.07 -15.03 3.52
CA ASP A 170 -4.29 -14.16 4.68
C ASP A 170 -5.42 -13.15 4.46
N TYR A 171 -5.61 -12.71 3.22
CA TYR A 171 -6.73 -11.84 2.82
C TYR A 171 -7.15 -12.10 1.38
N GLN A 172 -8.42 -11.86 1.10
CA GLN A 172 -8.96 -12.10 -0.24
C GLN A 172 -9.72 -10.88 -0.73
N THR A 173 -9.46 -10.50 -2.00
CA THR A 173 -10.22 -9.45 -2.67
C THR A 173 -11.57 -9.99 -3.11
N ILE A 174 -12.61 -9.51 -2.46
CA ILE A 174 -14.00 -9.91 -2.68
C ILE A 174 -14.79 -8.74 -3.27
N HIS A 175 -15.11 -8.83 -4.56
CA HIS A 175 -15.83 -7.78 -5.31
C HIS A 175 -17.35 -7.81 -5.06
N ALA A 176 -17.75 -7.83 -3.78
CA ALA A 176 -19.15 -7.91 -3.40
C ALA A 176 -19.90 -6.57 -3.48
N GLY A 177 -19.18 -5.43 -3.60
CA GLY A 177 -19.77 -4.10 -3.62
C GLY A 177 -20.48 -3.73 -4.93
N LEU A 178 -20.17 -4.43 -6.02
CA LEU A 178 -20.82 -4.22 -7.31
C LEU A 178 -22.23 -4.82 -7.31
N LEU A 179 -23.24 -3.98 -7.44
CA LEU A 179 -24.66 -4.39 -7.54
C LEU A 179 -25.20 -4.18 -8.94
N ILE A 180 -26.27 -4.91 -9.28
CA ILE A 180 -26.90 -4.81 -10.62
C ILE A 180 -27.41 -3.39 -10.90
N GLU A 181 -27.89 -2.68 -9.89
CA GLU A 181 -28.34 -1.27 -9.98
C GLU A 181 -27.19 -0.27 -10.20
N HIS A 182 -25.93 -0.68 -10.02
CA HIS A 182 -24.78 0.15 -10.33
C HIS A 182 -24.42 0.12 -11.83
N LEU A 183 -24.75 -0.96 -12.55
CA LEU A 183 -24.36 -1.14 -13.94
C LEU A 183 -24.82 0.01 -14.88
N PRO A 184 -26.05 0.56 -14.75
CA PRO A 184 -26.44 1.70 -15.56
C PRO A 184 -25.59 2.95 -15.35
N LYS A 185 -24.98 3.13 -14.16
CA LYS A 185 -24.14 4.28 -13.81
C LYS A 185 -22.77 4.26 -14.50
N VAL A 186 -22.36 3.13 -15.04
CA VAL A 186 -21.12 2.99 -15.84
C VAL A 186 -21.27 3.60 -17.23
N LYS A 187 -22.54 3.83 -17.69
CA LYS A 187 -22.79 4.43 -18.99
C LYS A 187 -22.30 5.88 -19.02
N GLY A 188 -21.39 6.15 -19.93
CA GLY A 188 -20.78 7.49 -20.08
C GLY A 188 -19.36 7.60 -19.55
N ARG A 189 -18.85 6.59 -18.85
CA ARG A 189 -17.44 6.51 -18.53
C ARG A 189 -16.59 6.37 -19.80
N LEU A 190 -15.40 6.97 -19.79
CA LEU A 190 -14.44 6.82 -20.88
C LEU A 190 -13.82 5.42 -20.90
N THR A 191 -13.58 4.84 -19.72
CA THR A 191 -12.88 3.54 -19.58
C THR A 191 -13.79 2.41 -19.12
N GLY A 192 -15.06 2.68 -18.82
CA GLY A 192 -16.03 1.68 -18.40
C GLY A 192 -15.68 1.01 -17.06
N ILE A 193 -15.63 -0.33 -17.05
CA ILE A 193 -15.22 -1.15 -15.89
C ILE A 193 -13.81 -1.66 -16.16
N VAL A 194 -12.81 -1.15 -15.43
CA VAL A 194 -11.40 -1.52 -15.58
C VAL A 194 -10.93 -2.57 -14.59
N SER A 195 -11.69 -2.80 -13.51
CA SER A 195 -11.43 -3.90 -12.60
C SER A 195 -11.71 -5.24 -13.28
N ARG A 196 -10.71 -6.12 -13.33
CA ARG A 196 -10.90 -7.47 -13.93
C ARG A 196 -11.98 -8.26 -13.20
N GLY A 197 -11.96 -8.26 -11.86
CA GLY A 197 -12.98 -8.93 -11.04
C GLY A 197 -14.35 -8.30 -11.20
N GLY A 198 -14.42 -6.97 -11.23
CA GLY A 198 -15.65 -6.22 -11.50
C GLY A 198 -16.24 -6.55 -12.87
N GLY A 199 -15.39 -6.64 -13.91
CA GLY A 199 -15.83 -7.02 -15.27
C GLY A 199 -16.41 -8.44 -15.35
N ILE A 200 -15.77 -9.41 -14.69
CA ILE A 200 -16.27 -10.81 -14.60
C ILE A 200 -17.66 -10.84 -13.93
N LEU A 201 -17.82 -10.17 -12.78
CA LEU A 201 -19.08 -10.16 -12.06
C LEU A 201 -20.18 -9.38 -12.79
N ALA A 202 -19.84 -8.28 -13.47
CA ALA A 202 -20.78 -7.57 -14.32
C ALA A 202 -21.31 -8.47 -15.45
N GLN A 203 -20.43 -9.21 -16.12
CA GLN A 203 -20.84 -10.18 -17.15
C GLN A 203 -21.69 -11.30 -16.55
N TRP A 204 -21.34 -11.80 -15.38
CA TRP A 204 -22.11 -12.83 -14.69
C TRP A 204 -23.53 -12.33 -14.38
N MET A 205 -23.68 -11.15 -13.78
CA MET A 205 -24.98 -10.56 -13.46
C MET A 205 -25.83 -10.33 -14.72
N LEU A 206 -25.22 -9.84 -15.80
CA LEU A 206 -25.92 -9.60 -17.07
C LEU A 206 -26.37 -10.90 -17.75
N TYR A 207 -25.57 -11.96 -17.67
CA TYR A 207 -25.92 -13.25 -18.26
C TYR A 207 -27.01 -13.97 -17.47
N HIS A 208 -26.83 -14.07 -16.15
CA HIS A 208 -27.76 -14.81 -15.29
C HIS A 208 -29.00 -14.02 -14.88
N HIS A 209 -29.06 -12.71 -15.19
CA HIS A 209 -30.13 -11.80 -14.75
C HIS A 209 -30.36 -11.85 -13.22
N ARG A 210 -29.28 -11.94 -12.43
CA ARG A 210 -29.28 -12.08 -10.97
C ARG A 210 -28.32 -11.10 -10.33
N GLN A 211 -28.53 -10.80 -9.06
CA GLN A 211 -27.64 -9.99 -8.25
C GLN A 211 -26.28 -10.67 -8.07
N ASN A 212 -25.25 -9.88 -7.85
CA ASN A 212 -23.89 -10.33 -7.55
C ASN A 212 -23.87 -11.44 -6.51
N PRO A 213 -23.39 -12.66 -6.83
CA PRO A 213 -23.37 -13.80 -5.93
C PRO A 213 -22.52 -13.54 -4.67
N LEU A 214 -21.44 -12.74 -4.79
CA LEU A 214 -20.61 -12.42 -3.63
C LEU A 214 -21.31 -11.48 -2.65
N TYR A 215 -22.28 -10.67 -3.11
CA TYR A 215 -23.13 -9.85 -2.26
C TYR A 215 -24.24 -10.69 -1.60
N THR A 216 -24.95 -11.53 -2.38
CA THR A 216 -26.06 -12.33 -1.86
C THR A 216 -25.60 -13.43 -0.89
N ARG A 217 -24.40 -13.98 -1.09
CA ARG A 217 -23.78 -15.01 -0.26
C ARG A 217 -22.71 -14.44 0.69
N PHE A 218 -22.77 -13.14 1.02
CA PHE A 218 -21.70 -12.47 1.79
C PHE A 218 -21.55 -13.04 3.21
N ASP A 219 -22.66 -13.36 3.86
CA ASP A 219 -22.62 -13.92 5.22
C ASP A 219 -22.02 -15.34 5.23
N ASP A 220 -22.22 -16.14 4.15
CA ASP A 220 -21.54 -17.43 4.00
C ASP A 220 -20.02 -17.25 3.88
N ILE A 221 -19.58 -16.19 3.18
CA ILE A 221 -18.15 -15.86 3.10
C ILE A 221 -17.61 -15.46 4.48
N CYS A 222 -18.37 -14.68 5.25
CA CYS A 222 -17.98 -14.34 6.63
C CYS A 222 -17.82 -15.60 7.49
N GLU A 223 -18.75 -16.58 7.38
CA GLU A 223 -18.65 -17.85 8.09
C GLU A 223 -17.43 -18.69 7.68
N ILE A 224 -16.99 -18.59 6.42
CA ILE A 224 -15.73 -19.20 5.97
C ILE A 224 -14.56 -18.45 6.62
N PHE A 225 -14.45 -17.13 6.47
CA PHE A 225 -13.30 -16.34 6.89
C PHE A 225 -13.02 -16.44 8.39
N LYS A 226 -14.04 -16.43 9.23
CA LYS A 226 -13.88 -16.53 10.68
C LYS A 226 -13.27 -17.85 11.17
N ARG A 227 -13.37 -18.93 10.36
CA ARG A 227 -12.75 -20.23 10.69
C ARG A 227 -11.26 -20.28 10.44
N TYR A 228 -10.73 -19.37 9.59
CA TYR A 228 -9.33 -19.36 9.15
C TYR A 228 -8.57 -18.11 9.55
N ASP A 229 -9.21 -17.09 10.13
CA ASP A 229 -8.65 -15.74 10.35
C ASP A 229 -8.21 -15.10 9.02
N CYS A 230 -9.02 -15.28 7.98
CA CYS A 230 -8.83 -14.60 6.71
C CYS A 230 -9.53 -13.24 6.74
N SER A 231 -8.91 -12.20 6.19
CA SER A 231 -9.46 -10.86 6.16
C SER A 231 -10.08 -10.52 4.80
N PHE A 232 -11.11 -9.69 4.79
CA PHE A 232 -11.60 -9.09 3.56
C PHE A 232 -10.65 -7.99 3.05
N SER A 233 -10.38 -8.01 1.75
CA SER A 233 -10.11 -6.84 0.93
C SER A 233 -11.38 -6.62 0.10
N LEU A 234 -12.24 -5.68 0.50
CA LEU A 234 -13.48 -5.43 -0.24
C LEU A 234 -13.14 -4.69 -1.53
N GLY A 235 -13.24 -5.42 -2.66
CA GLY A 235 -12.75 -4.97 -3.96
C GLY A 235 -13.60 -3.84 -4.56
N ASP A 236 -12.93 -2.86 -5.16
CA ASP A 236 -13.51 -1.72 -5.85
C ASP A 236 -13.75 -2.03 -7.34
N SER A 237 -14.80 -2.75 -7.64
CA SER A 237 -15.17 -3.19 -9.00
C SER A 237 -15.34 -2.01 -9.97
N LEU A 238 -15.81 -0.87 -9.47
CA LEU A 238 -16.10 0.34 -10.22
C LEU A 238 -15.06 1.46 -9.99
N ARG A 239 -13.82 1.09 -9.62
CA ARG A 239 -12.73 2.09 -9.57
C ARG A 239 -12.56 2.78 -10.92
N PRO A 240 -12.26 4.10 -10.96
CA PRO A 240 -12.00 4.81 -12.21
C PRO A 240 -10.72 4.32 -12.87
N GLY A 241 -10.73 4.16 -14.18
CA GLY A 241 -9.58 3.80 -15.01
C GLY A 241 -8.93 4.98 -15.73
N CYS A 242 -9.42 6.18 -15.49
CA CYS A 242 -8.87 7.45 -15.97
C CYS A 242 -9.37 8.61 -15.09
N LEU A 243 -8.71 9.76 -15.17
CA LEU A 243 -9.07 10.94 -14.36
C LEU A 243 -10.49 11.43 -14.62
N HIS A 244 -10.98 11.29 -15.86
CA HIS A 244 -12.33 11.71 -16.22
C HIS A 244 -13.42 11.00 -15.42
N ASP A 245 -13.21 9.71 -15.12
CA ASP A 245 -14.16 8.85 -14.44
C ASP A 245 -14.04 8.93 -12.90
N ALA A 246 -13.05 9.69 -12.39
CA ALA A 246 -12.77 9.79 -10.95
C ALA A 246 -13.95 10.42 -10.20
N SER A 247 -14.28 9.85 -9.04
CA SER A 247 -15.33 10.32 -8.12
C SER A 247 -16.72 10.39 -8.73
N ASP A 248 -16.98 9.61 -9.76
CA ASP A 248 -18.30 9.56 -10.43
C ASP A 248 -19.35 8.82 -9.58
N GLU A 249 -20.59 8.88 -10.05
CA GLU A 249 -21.74 8.26 -9.37
C GLU A 249 -21.56 6.73 -9.22
N ALA A 250 -20.92 6.06 -10.18
CA ALA A 250 -20.70 4.62 -10.14
C ALA A 250 -19.71 4.23 -9.01
N GLN A 251 -18.58 4.92 -8.94
CA GLN A 251 -17.58 4.72 -7.89
C GLN A 251 -18.17 4.96 -6.49
N LEU A 252 -18.87 6.08 -6.32
CA LEU A 252 -19.42 6.47 -5.01
C LEU A 252 -20.60 5.58 -4.57
N ALA A 253 -21.41 5.07 -5.51
CA ALA A 253 -22.47 4.12 -5.22
C ALA A 253 -21.91 2.79 -4.72
N GLU A 254 -20.85 2.27 -5.37
CA GLU A 254 -20.17 1.07 -4.87
C GLU A 254 -19.54 1.30 -3.50
N LEU A 255 -18.87 2.44 -3.28
CA LEU A 255 -18.26 2.76 -1.98
C LEU A 255 -19.29 2.71 -0.83
N LYS A 256 -20.50 3.20 -1.06
CA LYS A 256 -21.58 3.11 -0.08
C LYS A 256 -21.94 1.66 0.26
N THR A 257 -22.00 0.79 -0.75
CA THR A 257 -22.23 -0.65 -0.55
C THR A 257 -21.06 -1.31 0.18
N LEU A 258 -19.81 -0.92 -0.12
CA LEU A 258 -18.64 -1.41 0.62
C LEU A 258 -18.71 -1.04 2.10
N GLY A 259 -19.24 0.14 2.43
CA GLY A 259 -19.51 0.55 3.81
C GLY A 259 -20.58 -0.30 4.50
N GLU A 260 -21.64 -0.72 3.80
CA GLU A 260 -22.62 -1.68 4.31
C GLU A 260 -21.97 -3.03 4.60
N LEU A 261 -21.23 -3.57 3.62
CA LEU A 261 -20.56 -4.86 3.73
C LEU A 261 -19.50 -4.89 4.84
N THR A 262 -18.80 -3.77 5.06
CA THR A 262 -17.87 -3.60 6.17
C THR A 262 -18.55 -3.85 7.50
N ARG A 263 -19.71 -3.21 7.73
CA ARG A 263 -20.49 -3.41 8.98
C ARG A 263 -21.04 -4.82 9.11
N ARG A 264 -21.45 -5.45 8.00
CA ARG A 264 -21.89 -6.86 7.99
C ARG A 264 -20.75 -7.80 8.38
N ALA A 265 -19.56 -7.66 7.80
CA ALA A 265 -18.41 -8.48 8.17
C ALA A 265 -18.01 -8.30 9.64
N TRP A 266 -18.03 -7.07 10.14
CA TRP A 266 -17.76 -6.80 11.55
C TRP A 266 -18.80 -7.40 12.51
N ALA A 267 -20.05 -7.60 12.08
CA ALA A 267 -21.05 -8.31 12.88
C ALA A 267 -20.70 -9.80 13.07
N HIS A 268 -19.86 -10.35 12.17
CA HIS A 268 -19.30 -11.70 12.28
C HIS A 268 -17.91 -11.73 12.92
N ASP A 269 -17.40 -10.60 13.44
CA ASP A 269 -16.02 -10.42 13.91
C ASP A 269 -14.95 -10.69 12.83
N VAL A 270 -15.24 -10.44 11.56
CA VAL A 270 -14.29 -10.61 10.46
C VAL A 270 -13.65 -9.28 10.10
N GLN A 271 -12.33 -9.28 10.00
CA GLN A 271 -11.52 -8.11 9.68
C GLN A 271 -11.72 -7.68 8.22
N VAL A 272 -11.75 -6.35 7.99
CA VAL A 272 -12.01 -5.74 6.68
C VAL A 272 -11.00 -4.64 6.42
N MET A 273 -10.43 -4.64 5.22
CA MET A 273 -9.91 -3.44 4.55
C MET A 273 -10.72 -3.21 3.28
N VAL A 274 -10.78 -1.96 2.81
CA VAL A 274 -11.58 -1.54 1.66
C VAL A 274 -10.65 -1.07 0.56
N GLU A 275 -10.84 -1.57 -0.67
CA GLU A 275 -10.10 -1.10 -1.83
C GLU A 275 -10.65 0.23 -2.36
N GLY A 276 -9.81 0.97 -3.07
CA GLY A 276 -10.17 2.28 -3.58
C GLY A 276 -9.43 2.68 -4.87
N PRO A 277 -9.73 3.88 -5.37
CA PRO A 277 -9.55 4.27 -6.76
C PRO A 277 -8.09 4.25 -7.23
N GLY A 278 -7.92 3.94 -8.53
CA GLY A 278 -6.63 3.85 -9.21
C GLY A 278 -6.23 5.11 -9.98
N HIS A 279 -7.19 5.94 -10.42
CA HIS A 279 -6.94 7.19 -11.15
C HIS A 279 -7.76 8.32 -10.52
N VAL A 280 -7.06 9.27 -9.89
CA VAL A 280 -7.71 10.41 -9.21
C VAL A 280 -6.84 11.65 -9.36
N PRO A 281 -7.36 12.78 -9.85
CA PRO A 281 -6.60 14.03 -9.88
C PRO A 281 -6.28 14.47 -8.46
N MET A 282 -5.15 15.18 -8.28
CA MET A 282 -4.59 15.50 -6.97
C MET A 282 -5.59 16.20 -6.03
N ASP A 283 -6.38 17.10 -6.56
CA ASP A 283 -7.37 17.90 -5.81
C ASP A 283 -8.55 17.08 -5.28
N GLN A 284 -8.77 15.86 -5.78
CA GLN A 284 -9.84 14.96 -5.34
C GLN A 284 -9.37 13.83 -4.41
N ILE A 285 -8.07 13.69 -4.18
CA ILE A 285 -7.53 12.59 -3.35
C ILE A 285 -8.02 12.71 -1.90
N GLU A 286 -7.95 13.89 -1.31
CA GLU A 286 -8.44 14.12 0.05
C GLU A 286 -9.93 13.76 0.16
N PHE A 287 -10.75 14.21 -0.79
CA PHE A 287 -12.18 13.90 -0.83
C PHE A 287 -12.42 12.37 -0.83
N ASN A 288 -11.71 11.63 -1.70
CA ASN A 288 -11.88 10.18 -1.78
C ASN A 288 -11.51 9.46 -0.49
N VAL A 289 -10.40 9.85 0.16
CA VAL A 289 -9.96 9.23 1.43
C VAL A 289 -10.96 9.55 2.54
N ARG A 290 -11.38 10.83 2.68
CA ARG A 290 -12.36 11.21 3.71
C ARG A 290 -13.71 10.56 3.49
N LYS A 291 -14.14 10.45 2.23
CA LYS A 291 -15.41 9.82 1.88
C LYS A 291 -15.40 8.32 2.22
N GLN A 292 -14.29 7.62 1.97
CA GLN A 292 -14.14 6.24 2.40
C GLN A 292 -14.20 6.09 3.93
N MET A 293 -13.50 6.95 4.66
CA MET A 293 -13.53 6.93 6.14
C MET A 293 -14.97 7.11 6.67
N GLU A 294 -15.74 8.02 6.06
CA GLU A 294 -17.13 8.27 6.42
C GLU A 294 -18.02 7.05 6.13
N GLU A 295 -18.00 6.56 4.89
CA GLU A 295 -18.88 5.48 4.45
C GLU A 295 -18.54 4.12 5.09
N CYS A 296 -17.23 3.85 5.25
CA CYS A 296 -16.72 2.56 5.73
C CYS A 296 -16.27 2.59 7.20
N ALA A 297 -16.71 3.60 7.98
CA ALA A 297 -16.47 3.72 9.42
C ALA A 297 -14.98 3.57 9.80
N GLU A 298 -14.09 4.22 9.02
CA GLU A 298 -12.63 4.24 9.19
C GLU A 298 -11.94 2.85 9.04
N ALA A 299 -12.58 1.87 8.40
CA ALA A 299 -11.90 0.63 8.02
C ALA A 299 -10.64 0.96 7.19
N PRO A 300 -9.55 0.21 7.32
CA PRO A 300 -8.31 0.48 6.59
C PRO A 300 -8.55 0.63 5.09
N PHE A 301 -8.06 1.71 4.50
CA PHE A 301 -8.18 2.00 3.08
C PHE A 301 -6.96 1.48 2.32
N TYR A 302 -7.17 0.75 1.23
CA TYR A 302 -6.16 0.18 0.35
C TYR A 302 -6.40 0.69 -1.06
N VAL A 303 -5.47 1.46 -1.63
CA VAL A 303 -5.64 2.11 -2.93
C VAL A 303 -4.61 1.66 -3.96
N LEU A 304 -5.02 1.62 -5.22
CA LEU A 304 -4.13 1.41 -6.37
C LEU A 304 -3.62 2.77 -6.84
N GLY A 305 -2.44 3.16 -6.42
CA GLY A 305 -1.92 4.49 -6.71
C GLY A 305 -2.35 5.51 -5.66
N PRO A 306 -3.14 6.53 -6.03
CA PRO A 306 -3.72 6.76 -7.36
C PRO A 306 -2.82 7.49 -8.35
N LEU A 307 -2.98 7.19 -9.64
CA LEU A 307 -2.35 7.93 -10.73
C LEU A 307 -3.00 9.31 -10.84
N VAL A 308 -2.18 10.36 -10.82
CA VAL A 308 -2.64 11.76 -10.82
C VAL A 308 -2.69 12.39 -12.23
N THR A 309 -2.24 11.65 -13.24
CA THR A 309 -2.32 12.00 -14.66
C THR A 309 -2.28 10.74 -15.53
N ASP A 310 -2.96 10.77 -16.68
CA ASP A 310 -3.09 9.63 -17.59
C ASP A 310 -2.10 9.69 -18.78
N ILE A 311 -1.31 10.77 -18.91
CA ILE A 311 -0.51 11.04 -20.12
C ILE A 311 0.92 10.49 -20.08
N ALA A 312 1.28 9.69 -19.10
CA ALA A 312 2.65 9.24 -18.90
C ALA A 312 2.81 7.70 -18.87
N PRO A 313 2.32 6.95 -19.86
CA PRO A 313 2.58 5.52 -19.95
C PRO A 313 4.09 5.22 -19.93
N GLY A 314 4.50 4.21 -19.16
CA GLY A 314 5.91 3.90 -18.91
C GLY A 314 6.50 4.60 -17.68
N TYR A 315 5.78 5.57 -17.13
CA TYR A 315 6.13 6.31 -15.90
C TYR A 315 5.02 6.20 -14.83
N ASP A 316 4.14 5.22 -14.96
CA ASP A 316 2.98 5.03 -14.07
C ASP A 316 3.38 4.91 -12.59
N HIS A 317 4.54 4.31 -12.29
CA HIS A 317 5.11 4.24 -10.94
C HIS A 317 5.44 5.62 -10.35
N ILE A 318 5.75 6.63 -11.18
CA ILE A 318 6.00 8.00 -10.73
C ILE A 318 4.68 8.73 -10.52
N THR A 319 3.80 8.72 -11.54
CA THR A 319 2.52 9.44 -11.48
C THR A 319 1.64 8.93 -10.33
N SER A 320 1.67 7.62 -10.08
CA SER A 320 0.93 7.00 -8.98
C SER A 320 1.59 7.20 -7.62
N ALA A 321 2.94 7.22 -7.52
CA ALA A 321 3.61 7.50 -6.25
C ALA A 321 3.30 8.90 -5.71
N ILE A 322 3.08 9.90 -6.58
CA ILE A 322 2.62 11.23 -6.19
C ILE A 322 1.28 11.14 -5.47
N GLY A 323 0.31 10.49 -6.09
CA GLY A 323 -1.02 10.33 -5.50
C GLY A 323 -1.01 9.42 -4.27
N ALA A 324 -0.19 8.38 -4.28
CA ALA A 324 -0.01 7.46 -3.16
C ALA A 324 0.51 8.18 -1.90
N ALA A 325 1.50 9.08 -2.05
CA ALA A 325 2.00 9.88 -0.94
C ALA A 325 0.89 10.79 -0.36
N MET A 326 0.09 11.41 -1.22
CA MET A 326 -1.05 12.22 -0.78
C MET A 326 -2.14 11.38 -0.10
N ALA A 327 -2.52 10.25 -0.70
CA ALA A 327 -3.53 9.35 -0.12
C ALA A 327 -3.07 8.83 1.25
N GLY A 328 -1.81 8.41 1.37
CA GLY A 328 -1.21 7.99 2.63
C GLY A 328 -1.21 9.11 3.68
N TRP A 329 -0.89 10.34 3.28
CA TRP A 329 -0.94 11.51 4.18
C TRP A 329 -2.35 11.73 4.73
N TYR A 330 -3.39 11.61 3.89
CA TYR A 330 -4.78 11.79 4.32
C TYR A 330 -5.35 10.58 5.09
N GLY A 331 -4.66 9.45 5.15
CA GLY A 331 -5.04 8.33 6.02
C GLY A 331 -5.20 6.96 5.35
N THR A 332 -4.84 6.82 4.08
CA THR A 332 -4.76 5.49 3.46
C THR A 332 -3.75 4.62 4.21
N ALA A 333 -4.14 3.40 4.52
CA ALA A 333 -3.36 2.48 5.34
C ALA A 333 -2.42 1.58 4.52
N MET A 334 -2.78 1.27 3.28
CA MET A 334 -1.99 0.44 2.38
C MET A 334 -2.06 0.95 0.94
N LEU A 335 -0.93 0.87 0.25
CA LEU A 335 -0.74 1.30 -1.13
C LEU A 335 -0.43 0.08 -2.00
N CYS A 336 -1.22 -0.15 -3.03
CA CYS A 336 -0.87 -1.11 -4.08
C CYS A 336 0.16 -0.49 -4.99
N TYR A 337 1.32 -1.12 -5.11
CA TYR A 337 2.37 -0.60 -5.99
C TYR A 337 1.93 -0.64 -7.45
N VAL A 338 2.51 0.26 -8.22
CA VAL A 338 2.36 0.34 -9.68
C VAL A 338 3.77 0.28 -10.29
N THR A 339 3.91 -0.51 -11.34
CA THR A 339 5.18 -0.62 -12.08
C THR A 339 5.21 0.32 -13.28
N PRO A 340 6.39 0.58 -13.88
CA PRO A 340 6.48 1.35 -15.13
C PRO A 340 5.61 0.76 -16.27
N LYS A 341 5.26 -0.52 -16.18
CA LYS A 341 4.53 -1.25 -17.25
C LYS A 341 3.04 -1.46 -16.96
N GLU A 342 2.45 -0.75 -16.00
CA GLU A 342 1.07 -1.01 -15.54
C GLU A 342 0.07 -1.13 -16.71
N HIS A 343 0.14 -0.23 -17.68
CA HIS A 343 -0.78 -0.22 -18.82
C HIS A 343 -0.16 -0.78 -20.12
N LEU A 344 1.08 -1.31 -20.07
CA LEU A 344 1.85 -1.66 -21.26
C LEU A 344 2.23 -3.13 -21.37
N GLY A 345 2.40 -3.84 -20.26
CA GLY A 345 2.83 -5.23 -20.30
C GLY A 345 3.25 -5.82 -18.96
N LEU A 346 3.79 -7.05 -19.00
CA LEU A 346 4.25 -7.74 -17.80
C LEU A 346 5.55 -7.11 -17.27
N PRO A 347 5.62 -6.82 -15.96
CA PRO A 347 6.83 -6.27 -15.36
C PRO A 347 7.95 -7.32 -15.27
N ASN A 348 9.17 -6.89 -15.54
CA ASN A 348 10.38 -7.62 -15.25
C ASN A 348 10.89 -7.31 -13.82
N PRO A 349 11.95 -7.97 -13.32
CA PRO A 349 12.49 -7.72 -11.98
C PRO A 349 12.87 -6.27 -11.70
N GLU A 350 13.41 -5.54 -12.69
CA GLU A 350 13.78 -4.13 -12.55
C GLU A 350 12.54 -3.23 -12.47
N ASP A 351 11.49 -3.54 -13.22
CA ASP A 351 10.21 -2.83 -13.12
C ASP A 351 9.58 -3.01 -11.73
N VAL A 352 9.65 -4.22 -11.15
CA VAL A 352 9.20 -4.53 -9.79
C VAL A 352 9.99 -3.71 -8.77
N ARG A 353 11.32 -3.68 -8.88
CA ARG A 353 12.20 -2.86 -8.04
C ARG A 353 11.81 -1.39 -8.10
N ASN A 354 11.70 -0.83 -9.31
CA ASN A 354 11.37 0.58 -9.51
C ASN A 354 10.01 0.94 -8.92
N GLY A 355 8.99 0.10 -9.14
CA GLY A 355 7.67 0.29 -8.56
C GLY A 355 7.70 0.25 -7.04
N LEU A 356 8.31 -0.78 -6.44
CA LEU A 356 8.39 -0.92 -4.99
C LEU A 356 9.13 0.23 -4.32
N ILE A 357 10.29 0.62 -4.85
CA ILE A 357 11.06 1.74 -4.29
C ILE A 357 10.26 3.04 -4.37
N ALA A 358 9.60 3.33 -5.50
CA ALA A 358 8.74 4.51 -5.64
C ALA A 358 7.64 4.54 -4.56
N TYR A 359 7.02 3.39 -4.30
CA TYR A 359 5.95 3.28 -3.31
C TYR A 359 6.45 3.27 -1.87
N LYS A 360 7.63 2.72 -1.58
CA LYS A 360 8.27 2.86 -0.26
C LYS A 360 8.62 4.32 0.03
N ILE A 361 9.04 5.10 -0.99
CA ILE A 361 9.25 6.55 -0.87
C ILE A 361 7.92 7.24 -0.56
N ALA A 362 6.85 6.93 -1.31
CA ALA A 362 5.53 7.51 -1.09
C ALA A 362 4.97 7.22 0.32
N ALA A 363 5.02 5.95 0.75
CA ALA A 363 4.57 5.52 2.07
C ALA A 363 5.36 6.21 3.20
N HIS A 364 6.69 6.27 3.06
CA HIS A 364 7.56 6.92 4.03
C HIS A 364 7.31 8.43 4.12
N ALA A 365 7.17 9.11 2.98
CA ALA A 365 6.81 10.52 2.93
C ALA A 365 5.46 10.81 3.61
N ALA A 366 4.48 9.93 3.41
CA ALA A 366 3.17 10.00 4.07
C ALA A 366 3.29 9.85 5.60
N ASP A 367 4.10 8.90 6.09
CA ASP A 367 4.32 8.68 7.52
C ASP A 367 5.00 9.90 8.18
N ILE A 368 5.95 10.55 7.50
CA ILE A 368 6.55 11.81 7.94
C ILE A 368 5.50 12.92 8.00
N ALA A 369 4.69 13.08 6.95
CA ALA A 369 3.66 14.12 6.86
C ALA A 369 2.55 13.94 7.91
N ARG A 370 2.27 12.71 8.32
CA ARG A 370 1.35 12.37 9.42
C ARG A 370 1.95 12.56 10.81
N HIS A 371 3.21 13.01 10.89
CA HIS A 371 3.95 13.18 12.15
C HIS A 371 4.02 11.88 13.00
N ARG A 372 4.12 10.75 12.33
CA ARG A 372 4.21 9.47 13.00
C ARG A 372 5.48 9.40 13.85
N PRO A 373 5.41 8.98 15.14
CA PRO A 373 6.58 8.92 16.01
C PRO A 373 7.72 8.09 15.38
N GLY A 374 8.93 8.68 15.34
CA GLY A 374 10.12 8.03 14.78
C GLY A 374 10.17 7.93 13.25
N ALA A 375 9.17 8.43 12.52
CA ALA A 375 9.14 8.32 11.05
C ALA A 375 10.35 8.98 10.39
N ARG A 376 10.85 10.10 10.94
CA ARG A 376 11.97 10.87 10.38
C ARG A 376 13.36 10.46 10.89
N ASP A 377 13.45 9.56 11.88
CA ASP A 377 14.73 9.24 12.52
C ASP A 377 15.79 8.72 11.54
N ARG A 378 15.35 7.88 10.58
CA ARG A 378 16.22 7.35 9.52
C ARG A 378 16.71 8.43 8.56
N ASP A 379 15.88 9.40 8.21
CA ASP A 379 16.25 10.55 7.36
C ASP A 379 17.27 11.44 8.04
N ASP A 380 17.06 11.73 9.33
CA ASP A 380 17.97 12.54 10.12
C ASP A 380 19.34 11.83 10.28
N GLU A 381 19.36 10.50 10.50
CA GLU A 381 20.57 9.71 10.57
C GLU A 381 21.31 9.66 9.24
N LEU A 382 20.60 9.41 8.13
CA LEU A 382 21.18 9.45 6.78
C LEU A 382 21.76 10.84 6.48
N SER A 383 21.07 11.90 6.86
CA SER A 383 21.53 13.27 6.66
C SER A 383 22.81 13.57 7.46
N ARG A 384 22.94 13.05 8.71
CA ARG A 384 24.17 13.15 9.48
C ARG A 384 25.33 12.39 8.81
N ALA A 385 25.07 11.15 8.35
CA ALA A 385 26.05 10.36 7.62
C ALA A 385 26.50 11.06 6.34
N ARG A 386 25.57 11.69 5.60
CA ARG A 386 25.85 12.48 4.40
C ARG A 386 26.72 13.69 4.72
N TYR A 387 26.43 14.43 5.79
CA TYR A 387 27.23 15.59 6.22
C TYR A 387 28.63 15.19 6.67
N ALA A 388 28.78 14.00 7.25
CA ALA A 388 30.06 13.42 7.66
C ALA A 388 30.83 12.75 6.51
N PHE A 389 30.27 12.67 5.29
CA PHE A 389 30.80 11.89 4.16
C PHE A 389 30.99 10.39 4.48
N ASP A 390 30.23 9.84 5.40
CA ASP A 390 30.18 8.40 5.65
C ASP A 390 29.31 7.72 4.59
N TRP A 391 29.91 7.41 3.45
CA TRP A 391 29.22 6.82 2.29
C TRP A 391 28.61 5.46 2.61
N ASN A 392 29.32 4.61 3.35
CA ASN A 392 28.81 3.28 3.71
C ASN A 392 27.54 3.41 4.55
N ARG A 393 27.55 4.26 5.56
CA ARG A 393 26.37 4.49 6.40
C ARG A 393 25.21 5.11 5.62
N GLN A 394 25.48 6.00 4.64
CA GLN A 394 24.45 6.52 3.74
C GLN A 394 23.80 5.42 2.92
N PHE A 395 24.60 4.48 2.36
CA PHE A 395 24.06 3.37 1.58
C PHE A 395 23.23 2.42 2.47
N ASP A 396 23.72 2.06 3.65
CA ASP A 396 23.02 1.17 4.59
C ASP A 396 21.67 1.75 5.04
N LEU A 397 21.57 3.06 5.13
CA LEU A 397 20.34 3.77 5.51
C LEU A 397 19.43 4.06 4.31
N SER A 398 19.86 3.89 3.08
CA SER A 398 19.04 4.15 1.89
C SER A 398 17.96 3.07 1.68
N LEU A 399 16.88 3.41 0.99
CA LEU A 399 15.83 2.44 0.62
C LEU A 399 16.34 1.42 -0.40
N ASP A 400 17.31 1.82 -1.23
CA ASP A 400 17.94 0.99 -2.25
C ASP A 400 19.47 1.14 -2.16
N PRO A 401 20.13 0.40 -1.23
CA PRO A 401 21.57 0.50 -1.01
C PRO A 401 22.41 0.16 -2.24
N GLU A 402 21.97 -0.82 -3.02
CA GLU A 402 22.69 -1.30 -4.20
C GLU A 402 22.76 -0.20 -5.27
N ARG A 403 21.62 0.43 -5.59
CA ARG A 403 21.57 1.53 -6.56
C ARG A 403 22.28 2.78 -6.07
N ALA A 404 22.14 3.10 -4.79
CA ALA A 404 22.82 4.24 -4.20
C ALA A 404 24.35 4.11 -4.32
N ARG A 405 24.89 2.92 -4.06
CA ARG A 405 26.32 2.61 -4.22
C ARG A 405 26.74 2.63 -5.69
N GLU A 406 25.98 1.98 -6.56
CA GLU A 406 26.25 1.97 -8.01
C GLU A 406 26.38 3.38 -8.58
N TYR A 407 25.41 4.24 -8.32
CA TYR A 407 25.39 5.63 -8.82
C TYR A 407 26.51 6.50 -8.23
N HIS A 408 26.87 6.26 -6.97
CA HIS A 408 28.01 6.96 -6.36
C HIS A 408 29.33 6.56 -7.03
N ASP A 409 29.53 5.26 -7.27
CA ASP A 409 30.78 4.69 -7.72
C ASP A 409 30.99 4.82 -9.25
N GLU A 410 29.90 4.86 -10.03
CA GLU A 410 29.91 4.83 -11.51
C GLU A 410 30.82 5.88 -12.15
N THR A 411 30.86 7.08 -11.61
CA THR A 411 31.57 8.21 -12.18
C THR A 411 32.88 8.56 -11.47
N LEU A 412 33.32 7.74 -10.50
CA LEU A 412 34.54 7.94 -9.76
C LEU A 412 35.71 7.15 -10.40
N PRO A 413 36.82 7.83 -10.84
CA PRO A 413 37.84 7.19 -11.67
C PRO A 413 38.74 6.18 -10.94
N ALA A 414 38.74 6.18 -9.61
CA ALA A 414 39.55 5.27 -8.81
C ALA A 414 38.91 5.01 -7.43
N ASP A 415 39.20 3.85 -6.84
CA ASP A 415 38.63 3.41 -5.55
C ASP A 415 38.94 4.37 -4.40
N ILE A 416 40.08 5.08 -4.45
CA ILE A 416 40.46 6.06 -3.43
C ILE A 416 39.43 7.21 -3.33
N TYR A 417 38.74 7.53 -4.42
CA TYR A 417 37.71 8.59 -4.41
C TYR A 417 36.36 8.14 -3.85
N LYS A 418 36.11 6.83 -3.77
CA LYS A 418 34.87 6.28 -3.24
C LYS A 418 34.66 6.55 -1.76
N GLN A 419 35.71 6.94 -1.05
CA GLN A 419 35.66 7.32 0.37
C GLN A 419 36.06 8.79 0.61
N ALA A 420 36.14 9.59 -0.46
CA ALA A 420 36.52 10.99 -0.36
C ALA A 420 35.37 11.86 0.19
N GLU A 421 35.72 13.00 0.78
CA GLU A 421 34.76 14.00 1.28
C GLU A 421 34.12 14.83 0.15
N PHE A 422 33.79 14.18 -0.96
CA PHE A 422 33.06 14.75 -2.09
C PHE A 422 32.49 13.63 -2.96
N CYS A 423 31.48 13.93 -3.78
CA CYS A 423 31.00 13.08 -4.87
C CYS A 423 31.36 13.69 -6.22
N SER A 424 31.20 12.93 -7.30
CA SER A 424 31.50 13.37 -8.68
C SER A 424 30.73 14.62 -9.13
N MET A 425 29.53 14.90 -8.55
CA MET A 425 28.70 16.05 -8.92
C MET A 425 29.40 17.39 -8.63
N CYS A 426 29.96 17.58 -7.42
CA CYS A 426 30.59 18.83 -7.00
C CYS A 426 32.12 18.79 -7.10
N GLY A 427 32.70 17.57 -7.04
CA GLY A 427 34.13 17.39 -6.97
C GLY A 427 34.78 17.95 -5.70
N PRO A 428 36.14 17.92 -5.61
CA PRO A 428 36.83 18.19 -4.37
C PRO A 428 36.83 19.65 -3.92
N LYS A 429 36.46 20.60 -4.81
CA LYS A 429 36.62 22.05 -4.53
C LYS A 429 35.29 22.80 -4.40
N HIS A 430 34.15 22.18 -4.75
CA HIS A 430 32.87 22.87 -4.85
C HIS A 430 31.75 22.25 -4.01
N CYS A 431 32.09 21.28 -3.18
CA CYS A 431 31.09 20.65 -2.29
C CYS A 431 30.69 21.62 -1.16
N PRO A 432 29.43 22.09 -1.11
CA PRO A 432 29.03 23.06 -0.09
C PRO A 432 29.07 22.47 1.34
N MET A 433 28.95 21.14 1.47
CA MET A 433 29.01 20.46 2.76
C MET A 433 30.41 20.47 3.42
N GLN A 434 31.46 20.84 2.64
CA GLN A 434 32.81 21.08 3.20
C GLN A 434 32.87 22.42 3.95
N THR A 435 31.92 23.34 3.72
CA THR A 435 31.80 24.57 4.47
C THR A 435 31.17 24.29 5.82
N LYS A 436 32.03 24.11 6.84
CA LYS A 436 31.59 23.88 8.23
C LYS A 436 31.67 25.18 8.98
N ILE A 437 30.52 25.75 9.34
CA ILE A 437 30.46 26.96 10.17
C ILE A 437 30.62 26.55 11.62
N THR A 438 31.64 27.05 12.28
CA THR A 438 31.91 26.82 13.70
C THR A 438 31.64 28.08 14.52
N ASP A 439 31.52 27.93 15.84
CA ASP A 439 31.33 29.09 16.74
C ASP A 439 32.43 30.15 16.55
N LYS A 440 33.66 29.70 16.27
CA LYS A 440 34.79 30.58 16.00
C LYS A 440 34.62 31.40 14.70
N ASP A 441 33.96 30.81 13.68
CA ASP A 441 33.66 31.52 12.42
C ASP A 441 32.56 32.58 12.63
N LEU A 442 31.77 32.44 13.66
CA LEU A 442 30.73 33.38 14.05
C LEU A 442 31.24 34.48 15.01
N GLU A 443 32.40 34.26 15.65
CA GLU A 443 33.06 35.30 16.46
C GLU A 443 33.40 36.51 15.56
N GLY A 444 32.96 37.69 15.99
CA GLY A 444 33.14 38.94 15.25
C GLY A 444 32.06 39.26 14.20
N LEU A 445 31.18 38.33 13.83
CA LEU A 445 30.04 38.64 12.97
C LEU A 445 28.95 39.44 13.70
N GLU A 446 28.94 39.46 15.03
CA GLU A 446 27.97 40.24 15.83
C GLU A 446 28.04 41.73 15.55
N GLU A 447 29.24 42.28 15.40
CA GLU A 447 29.45 43.70 15.05
C GLU A 447 28.96 44.01 13.63
N VAL A 448 29.19 43.10 12.68
CA VAL A 448 28.73 43.21 11.28
C VAL A 448 27.20 43.12 11.21
N LEU A 449 26.61 42.21 11.96
CA LEU A 449 25.14 42.05 12.07
C LEU A 449 24.49 43.26 12.71
N ALA A 450 25.09 43.83 13.79
CA ALA A 450 24.60 45.03 14.44
C ALA A 450 24.70 46.24 13.48
N ALA A 451 25.82 46.40 12.74
CA ALA A 451 25.98 47.45 11.76
C ALA A 451 24.97 47.35 10.60
N SER A 452 24.74 46.10 10.11
CA SER A 452 23.74 45.81 9.06
C SER A 452 22.31 46.12 9.51
N ALA A 453 21.95 45.79 10.76
CA ALA A 453 20.65 46.08 11.33
C ALA A 453 20.41 47.60 11.48
N LEU A 454 21.44 48.34 11.90
CA LEU A 454 21.41 49.80 11.97
C LEU A 454 21.24 50.45 10.59
N ALA A 455 21.96 49.95 9.57
CA ALA A 455 21.81 50.42 8.21
C ALA A 455 20.42 50.13 7.61
N ALA A 456 19.85 48.94 7.88
CA ALA A 456 18.49 48.60 7.46
C ALA A 456 17.43 49.50 8.15
N SER A 457 17.58 49.79 9.42
CA SER A 457 16.67 50.69 10.16
C SER A 457 16.77 52.16 9.68
N ALA A 458 17.97 52.61 9.33
CA ALA A 458 18.19 53.94 8.76
C ALA A 458 17.57 54.07 7.35
N SER A 459 17.68 53.04 6.51
CA SER A 459 17.05 53.02 5.19
C SER A 459 15.51 52.98 5.25
N ALA A 460 14.95 52.25 6.22
CA ALA A 460 13.50 52.20 6.44
C ALA A 460 12.94 53.55 6.95
N SER A 461 13.68 54.23 7.81
CA SER A 461 13.29 55.58 8.30
C SER A 461 13.42 56.67 7.24
N ALA A 462 14.43 56.55 6.33
CA ALA A 462 14.59 57.46 5.21
C ALA A 462 13.48 57.31 4.15
N SER A 463 13.04 56.06 3.88
CA SER A 463 11.91 55.78 2.96
C SER A 463 10.56 56.27 3.56
N ALA A 464 10.38 56.12 4.85
CA ALA A 464 9.18 56.64 5.55
C ALA A 464 9.09 58.16 5.56
N SER A 465 10.24 58.87 5.68
CA SER A 465 10.29 60.33 5.65
C SER A 465 10.16 60.93 4.25
N ALA A 466 10.47 60.16 3.20
CA ALA A 466 10.27 60.60 1.82
C ALA A 466 8.79 60.53 1.41
N SER A 467 8.04 59.52 1.89
CA SER A 467 6.60 59.37 1.60
C SER A 467 5.70 60.44 2.31
N VAL A 468 6.19 61.14 3.33
CA VAL A 468 5.45 62.19 4.03
C VAL A 468 5.64 63.57 3.37
N ARG A 469 6.58 63.73 2.40
CA ARG A 469 6.82 65.02 1.72
C ARG A 469 6.15 65.15 0.37
N GLU A 470 5.48 64.10 -0.14
CA GLU A 470 4.70 64.12 -1.39
C GLU A 470 3.19 63.94 -1.21
N GLY A 471 2.67 64.21 0.00
CA GLY A 471 1.23 64.21 0.33
C GLY A 471 0.68 65.61 0.62
#